data_6f5ba0fbd778e257ca3fa34232859bc6
#
_entry.id   6f5ba0fbd778e257ca3fa34232859bc6
#
_cell.length_a   1.000
_cell.length_b   1.000
_cell.length_c   1.000
_cell.angle_alpha   90.00
_cell.angle_beta   90.00
_cell.angle_gamma   90.00
#
_symmetry.space_group_name_H-M   'P 1'
#
loop_
_entity.id
_entity.type
_entity.pdbx_description
1 polymer ?
#
loop_
_entity_poly.entity_id
_entity_poly.type
_entity_poly.pdbx_seq_one_letter_code
_entity_poly.pdbx_strand_id
1 'polypeptide(L)'
;MEIKYPVGEQSFKALRERECLYVDKTRFLERLLEKGSKYYFLARPRRFGKSLFLSMMKCFFEGRRELFTGLYADSMDWDWQPHPVLYLDLNQDSYGNHMTHTNVLKARFEDWEKEYDLVPRSEELSVRFSDIIKAAYEKTGKGVVILVDEYDKPLVNNLHDEELFVSFREQLTTVYSNFKSSAEYIRLVFLTGVSRFALLSVFSGLNNITDISFTDAYSGICGISEKELVENFQPGMRAIAEKHGKTPEQVRDDLKKRYDGYHFSKRSEDIYNPYSLLNVMEESEFGNFWIKSGIPTLLAQQLKKSGMDLGEVFNAQCFIEDLAGLDFETPRPIALLYQRGYLTIKGYDTESEVCTLGIPNNEVKAGFLNFLLPYYANFHGETSARFSVFKFVGEFRSGDAEAVMRRLQGMFASIPYDMEMQCERNLHNALLMLMMLVGMEVRTELRTSSGRIDLFVKTDRYYYIIELKLNGSPRQALDQINDKRYALPFATDNREIIKIGVNFSSESRTIEGWEIERQG
;
A
#
# COMPACT_ATOMS: atom_id res chain seq x y z
N MET A 1 1.11 29.31 19.50
CA MET A 1 1.14 29.28 18.02
C MET A 1 0.30 28.12 17.54
N GLU A 2 -0.51 28.35 16.55
CA GLU A 2 -1.29 27.29 15.88
C GLU A 2 -0.33 26.40 15.09
N ILE A 3 -0.41 25.08 15.24
CA ILE A 3 0.46 24.14 14.53
C ILE A 3 -0.02 24.05 13.09
N LYS A 4 0.91 24.24 12.14
CA LYS A 4 0.64 24.07 10.71
C LYS A 4 1.00 22.64 10.29
N TYR A 5 0.00 21.85 9.89
CA TYR A 5 0.22 20.50 9.40
C TYR A 5 0.53 20.52 7.89
N PRO A 6 1.71 20.03 7.44
CA PRO A 6 2.15 20.17 6.04
C PRO A 6 1.52 19.09 5.14
N VAL A 7 0.21 19.13 4.95
CA VAL A 7 -0.50 18.16 4.11
C VAL A 7 0.00 18.23 2.67
N GLY A 8 0.59 17.12 2.17
CA GLY A 8 1.06 17.00 0.79
C GLY A 8 2.36 17.73 0.47
N GLU A 9 2.99 18.43 1.41
CA GLU A 9 4.28 19.09 1.19
C GLU A 9 5.41 18.06 1.05
N GLN A 10 6.20 18.19 0.00
CA GLN A 10 7.34 17.31 -0.31
C GLN A 10 8.69 18.04 -0.21
N SER A 11 8.67 19.36 -0.11
CA SER A 11 9.88 20.17 0.03
C SER A 11 10.23 20.39 1.49
N PHE A 12 11.33 19.78 1.95
CA PHE A 12 11.84 20.00 3.30
C PHE A 12 12.18 21.49 3.55
N LYS A 13 12.77 22.15 2.55
CA LYS A 13 13.06 23.60 2.62
C LYS A 13 11.78 24.41 2.86
N ALA A 14 10.77 24.23 2.02
CA ALA A 14 9.50 24.96 2.15
C ALA A 14 8.81 24.70 3.50
N LEU A 15 8.86 23.45 3.98
CA LEU A 15 8.31 23.05 5.26
C LEU A 15 8.99 23.78 6.41
N ARG A 16 10.32 23.86 6.42
CA ARG A 16 11.11 24.54 7.46
C ARG A 16 10.94 26.06 7.41
N GLU A 17 11.00 26.67 6.22
CA GLU A 17 10.83 28.12 6.03
C GLU A 17 9.42 28.62 6.43
N ARG A 18 8.37 27.76 6.27
CA ARG A 18 7.00 28.05 6.69
C ARG A 18 6.70 27.70 8.14
N GLU A 19 7.68 27.17 8.87
CA GLU A 19 7.55 26.72 10.27
C GLU A 19 6.40 25.70 10.44
N CYS A 20 6.27 24.76 9.49
CA CYS A 20 5.33 23.66 9.60
C CYS A 20 5.88 22.56 10.52
N LEU A 21 4.97 21.75 11.06
CA LEU A 21 5.34 20.57 11.84
C LEU A 21 6.22 19.64 11.00
N TYR A 22 7.39 19.28 11.52
CA TYR A 22 8.26 18.26 10.95
C TYR A 22 8.54 17.17 11.97
N VAL A 23 8.16 15.93 11.67
CA VAL A 23 8.57 14.77 12.48
C VAL A 23 10.00 14.42 12.12
N ASP A 24 10.90 14.59 13.08
CA ASP A 24 12.36 14.52 12.84
C ASP A 24 12.82 13.12 12.44
N LYS A 25 13.21 12.97 11.18
CA LYS A 25 13.79 11.75 10.59
C LYS A 25 15.31 11.88 10.35
N THR A 26 15.93 12.98 10.77
CA THR A 26 17.33 13.25 10.44
C THR A 26 18.32 12.31 11.11
N ARG A 27 17.94 11.63 12.22
CA ARG A 27 18.72 10.55 12.82
C ARG A 27 19.06 9.40 11.87
N PHE A 28 18.27 9.21 10.81
CA PHE A 28 18.56 8.18 9.81
C PHE A 28 19.71 8.56 8.88
N LEU A 29 20.06 9.85 8.77
CA LEU A 29 21.26 10.29 8.05
C LEU A 29 22.53 9.73 8.69
N GLU A 30 22.66 9.84 10.00
CA GLU A 30 23.81 9.28 10.74
C GLU A 30 23.96 7.79 10.45
N ARG A 31 22.88 7.03 10.58
CA ARG A 31 22.89 5.58 10.31
C ARG A 31 23.28 5.22 8.87
N LEU A 32 22.87 6.02 7.89
CA LEU A 32 23.25 5.84 6.48
C LEU A 32 24.73 6.12 6.26
N LEU A 33 25.27 7.14 6.94
CA LEU A 33 26.66 7.56 6.82
C LEU A 33 27.65 6.65 7.54
N GLU A 34 27.25 6.05 8.68
CA GLU A 34 28.09 5.16 9.49
C GLU A 34 28.29 3.77 8.87
N LYS A 35 27.29 3.24 8.15
CA LYS A 35 27.31 1.83 7.65
C LYS A 35 28.30 1.54 6.53
N GLY A 36 28.99 2.52 5.99
CA GLY A 36 30.02 2.32 4.96
C GLY A 36 29.50 1.90 3.59
N SER A 37 28.20 1.63 3.40
CA SER A 37 27.61 1.44 2.08
C SER A 37 27.47 2.79 1.38
N LYS A 38 27.65 2.78 0.05
CA LYS A 38 27.43 3.96 -0.79
C LYS A 38 26.10 3.95 -1.51
N TYR A 39 25.46 2.79 -1.64
CA TYR A 39 24.29 2.59 -2.48
C TYR A 39 23.14 2.06 -1.66
N TYR A 40 22.07 2.83 -1.54
CA TYR A 40 20.89 2.49 -0.75
C TYR A 40 19.64 2.48 -1.61
N PHE A 41 18.75 1.57 -1.28
CA PHE A 41 17.43 1.47 -1.87
C PHE A 41 16.36 1.39 -0.79
N LEU A 42 15.25 2.16 -0.97
CA LEU A 42 14.10 2.18 -0.08
C LEU A 42 12.79 2.11 -0.87
N ALA A 43 12.05 1.03 -0.69
CA ALA A 43 10.66 0.94 -1.13
C ALA A 43 9.69 1.25 0.02
N ARG A 44 8.70 2.10 -0.24
CA ARG A 44 7.54 2.38 0.64
C ARG A 44 6.32 2.66 -0.22
N PRO A 45 5.11 2.38 0.26
CA PRO A 45 3.89 2.75 -0.43
C PRO A 45 3.83 4.26 -0.74
N ARG A 46 2.91 4.65 -1.61
CA ARG A 46 2.67 6.06 -1.91
C ARG A 46 2.26 6.83 -0.65
N ARG A 47 2.61 8.12 -0.58
CA ARG A 47 2.23 9.04 0.51
C ARG A 47 2.88 8.72 1.88
N PHE A 48 3.98 7.97 1.91
CA PHE A 48 4.73 7.68 3.15
C PHE A 48 5.85 8.69 3.46
N GLY A 49 6.11 9.69 2.61
CA GLY A 49 7.12 10.72 2.87
C GLY A 49 8.49 10.43 2.26
N LYS A 50 8.61 9.53 1.27
CA LYS A 50 9.86 9.24 0.54
C LYS A 50 10.49 10.50 -0.06
N SER A 51 9.70 11.25 -0.85
CA SER A 51 10.14 12.48 -1.51
C SER A 51 10.57 13.56 -0.51
N LEU A 52 9.86 13.67 0.63
CA LEU A 52 10.25 14.58 1.71
C LEU A 52 11.60 14.18 2.34
N PHE A 53 11.81 12.88 2.54
CA PHE A 53 13.09 12.36 3.05
C PHE A 53 14.25 12.65 2.07
N LEU A 54 14.04 12.42 0.76
CA LEU A 54 15.03 12.80 -0.26
C LEU A 54 15.28 14.31 -0.33
N SER A 55 14.22 15.12 -0.23
CA SER A 55 14.36 16.59 -0.16
C SER A 55 15.15 17.04 1.07
N MET A 56 14.98 16.38 2.21
CA MET A 56 15.77 16.61 3.42
C MET A 56 17.23 16.20 3.19
N MET A 57 17.50 15.02 2.61
CA MET A 57 18.87 14.60 2.25
C MET A 57 19.53 15.59 1.30
N LYS A 58 18.81 16.08 0.29
CA LYS A 58 19.31 17.12 -0.62
C LYS A 58 19.79 18.34 0.15
N CYS A 59 18.95 18.92 0.99
CA CYS A 59 19.31 20.08 1.82
C CYS A 59 20.50 19.81 2.74
N PHE A 60 20.59 18.59 3.31
CA PHE A 60 21.70 18.20 4.17
C PHE A 60 23.04 18.18 3.42
N PHE A 61 23.08 17.53 2.26
CA PHE A 61 24.31 17.45 1.47
C PHE A 61 24.64 18.74 0.73
N GLU A 62 23.68 19.62 0.49
CA GLU A 62 23.92 21.00 0.02
C GLU A 62 24.46 21.91 1.12
N GLY A 63 24.65 21.43 2.36
CA GLY A 63 25.21 22.18 3.48
C GLY A 63 24.25 23.22 4.08
N ARG A 64 22.94 23.09 3.89
CA ARG A 64 21.91 24.04 4.32
C ARG A 64 21.60 23.90 5.83
N ARG A 65 22.62 24.06 6.66
CA ARG A 65 22.56 23.85 8.12
C ARG A 65 21.41 24.62 8.80
N GLU A 66 21.12 25.83 8.34
CA GLU A 66 20.05 26.67 8.87
C GLU A 66 18.67 26.01 8.90
N LEU A 67 18.40 25.07 7.96
CA LEU A 67 17.16 24.33 7.90
C LEU A 67 17.07 23.21 8.94
N PHE A 68 18.18 22.82 9.53
CA PHE A 68 18.28 21.71 10.49
C PHE A 68 18.29 22.16 11.94
N THR A 69 18.29 23.48 12.20
CA THR A 69 18.30 24.04 13.57
C THR A 69 17.21 23.38 14.43
N GLY A 70 17.64 22.81 15.57
CA GLY A 70 16.76 22.12 16.51
C GLY A 70 16.35 20.68 16.13
N LEU A 71 16.86 20.14 15.03
CA LEU A 71 16.71 18.73 14.64
C LEU A 71 17.93 17.92 15.07
N TYR A 72 17.79 16.59 15.10
CA TYR A 72 18.89 15.68 15.48
C TYR A 72 20.17 15.93 14.65
N ALA A 73 20.04 16.16 13.34
CA ALA A 73 21.19 16.41 12.47
C ALA A 73 22.00 17.66 12.83
N ASP A 74 21.42 18.65 13.48
CA ASP A 74 22.15 19.85 13.93
C ASP A 74 23.21 19.52 15.01
N SER A 75 22.99 18.43 15.76
CA SER A 75 23.89 17.92 16.80
C SER A 75 24.91 16.88 16.28
N MET A 76 24.81 16.46 15.02
CA MET A 76 25.75 15.48 14.43
C MET A 76 27.13 16.10 14.22
N ASP A 77 28.17 15.29 14.37
CA ASP A 77 29.52 15.66 13.97
C ASP A 77 29.66 15.63 12.44
N TRP A 78 29.19 16.69 11.80
CA TRP A 78 29.17 16.88 10.35
C TRP A 78 29.72 18.24 9.97
N ASP A 79 30.58 18.30 8.95
CA ASP A 79 31.29 19.52 8.56
C ASP A 79 30.44 20.56 7.81
N TRP A 80 29.22 20.19 7.40
CA TRP A 80 28.28 21.00 6.63
C TRP A 80 28.84 21.58 5.32
N GLN A 81 29.92 21.00 4.81
CA GLN A 81 30.47 21.41 3.52
C GLN A 81 29.56 20.89 2.40
N PRO A 82 29.22 21.75 1.41
CA PRO A 82 28.32 21.34 0.34
C PRO A 82 28.96 20.27 -0.56
N HIS A 83 28.20 19.23 -0.83
CA HIS A 83 28.46 18.22 -1.85
C HIS A 83 27.64 18.53 -3.11
N PRO A 84 28.11 18.20 -4.33
CA PRO A 84 27.26 18.25 -5.51
C PRO A 84 26.14 17.20 -5.40
N VAL A 85 24.89 17.62 -5.61
CA VAL A 85 23.70 16.75 -5.48
C VAL A 85 22.99 16.65 -6.82
N LEU A 86 23.05 15.47 -7.42
CA LEU A 86 22.28 15.14 -8.62
C LEU A 86 20.92 14.54 -8.21
N TYR A 87 19.87 15.37 -8.22
CA TYR A 87 18.52 14.96 -7.85
C TYR A 87 17.67 14.68 -9.07
N LEU A 88 17.25 13.42 -9.25
CA LEU A 88 16.42 12.95 -10.34
C LEU A 88 15.04 12.55 -9.80
N ASP A 89 14.01 13.32 -10.17
CA ASP A 89 12.61 13.01 -9.88
C ASP A 89 11.96 12.46 -11.14
N LEU A 90 11.61 11.17 -11.13
CA LEU A 90 10.93 10.49 -12.22
C LEU A 90 9.40 10.55 -12.12
N ASN A 91 8.85 11.37 -11.20
CA ASN A 91 7.40 11.51 -11.03
C ASN A 91 6.75 12.54 -11.98
N GLN A 92 7.54 13.23 -12.80
CA GLN A 92 7.12 14.42 -13.53
C GLN A 92 6.30 14.14 -14.80
N ASP A 93 6.29 12.87 -15.32
CA ASP A 93 5.67 12.54 -16.61
C ASP A 93 4.75 11.31 -16.58
N SER A 94 3.93 11.17 -17.64
CA SER A 94 2.99 10.06 -17.80
C SER A 94 3.62 8.79 -18.34
N TYR A 95 4.82 8.89 -18.95
CA TYR A 95 5.54 7.78 -19.61
C TYR A 95 4.69 7.00 -20.64
N GLY A 96 3.90 7.71 -21.44
CA GLY A 96 2.98 7.12 -22.41
C GLY A 96 3.63 6.69 -23.74
N ASN A 97 4.94 6.93 -23.95
CA ASN A 97 5.67 6.51 -25.14
C ASN A 97 7.18 6.39 -24.87
N HIS A 98 7.90 5.69 -25.77
CA HIS A 98 9.34 5.40 -25.65
C HIS A 98 10.24 6.65 -25.47
N MET A 99 9.86 7.77 -26.09
CA MET A 99 10.67 8.99 -26.08
C MET A 99 10.53 9.78 -24.77
N THR A 100 9.43 9.59 -24.02
CA THR A 100 9.15 10.41 -22.82
C THR A 100 10.25 10.28 -21.78
N HIS A 101 10.66 9.05 -21.44
CA HIS A 101 11.72 8.81 -20.46
C HIS A 101 13.08 9.38 -20.92
N THR A 102 13.45 9.15 -22.20
CA THR A 102 14.67 9.70 -22.79
C THR A 102 14.68 11.22 -22.71
N ASN A 103 13.57 11.88 -23.02
CA ASN A 103 13.47 13.35 -23.00
C ASN A 103 13.55 13.91 -21.57
N VAL A 104 12.93 13.25 -20.59
CA VAL A 104 13.04 13.63 -19.16
C VAL A 104 14.50 13.58 -18.70
N LEU A 105 15.20 12.48 -19.01
CA LEU A 105 16.62 12.35 -18.66
C LEU A 105 17.50 13.37 -19.41
N LYS A 106 17.27 13.58 -20.70
CA LYS A 106 18.03 14.57 -21.50
C LYS A 106 17.88 15.98 -20.94
N ALA A 107 16.65 16.41 -20.65
CA ALA A 107 16.40 17.73 -20.09
C ALA A 107 17.14 17.92 -18.75
N ARG A 108 17.10 16.90 -17.89
CA ARG A 108 17.80 16.96 -16.60
C ARG A 108 19.33 16.95 -16.75
N PHE A 109 19.84 16.18 -17.70
CA PHE A 109 21.28 16.16 -17.98
C PHE A 109 21.76 17.51 -18.54
N GLU A 110 20.99 18.16 -19.41
CA GLU A 110 21.29 19.50 -19.91
C GLU A 110 21.37 20.56 -18.79
N ASP A 111 20.49 20.44 -17.76
CA ASP A 111 20.56 21.33 -16.60
C ASP A 111 21.88 21.12 -15.82
N TRP A 112 22.27 19.86 -15.57
CA TRP A 112 23.51 19.55 -14.86
C TRP A 112 24.76 19.87 -15.69
N GLU A 113 24.74 19.64 -17.01
CA GLU A 113 25.83 20.01 -17.91
C GLU A 113 26.10 21.52 -17.85
N LYS A 114 25.04 22.34 -17.86
CA LYS A 114 25.14 23.80 -17.63
C LYS A 114 25.69 24.14 -16.26
N GLU A 115 25.18 23.47 -15.21
CA GLU A 115 25.60 23.70 -13.82
C GLU A 115 27.09 23.39 -13.62
N TYR A 116 27.61 22.33 -14.26
CA TYR A 116 29.02 21.90 -14.11
C TYR A 116 29.90 22.32 -15.27
N ASP A 117 29.48 23.25 -16.13
CA ASP A 117 30.24 23.78 -17.28
C ASP A 117 30.71 22.68 -18.23
N LEU A 118 29.94 21.62 -18.41
CA LEU A 118 30.25 20.46 -19.25
C LEU A 118 29.66 20.60 -20.65
N VAL A 119 30.50 20.42 -21.66
CA VAL A 119 30.04 20.26 -23.06
C VAL A 119 29.93 18.76 -23.35
N PRO A 120 28.73 18.24 -23.67
CA PRO A 120 28.55 16.81 -23.90
C PRO A 120 29.35 16.36 -25.14
N ARG A 121 30.08 15.26 -24.98
CA ARG A 121 30.88 14.65 -26.07
C ARG A 121 30.15 13.51 -26.79
N SER A 122 28.95 13.15 -26.34
CA SER A 122 28.13 12.06 -26.85
C SER A 122 26.64 12.34 -26.63
N GLU A 123 25.81 11.80 -27.53
CA GLU A 123 24.34 11.78 -27.34
C GLU A 123 23.88 10.63 -26.43
N GLU A 124 24.75 9.64 -26.17
CA GLU A 124 24.45 8.48 -25.34
C GLU A 124 24.28 8.87 -23.89
N LEU A 125 23.08 8.59 -23.31
CA LEU A 125 22.73 8.98 -21.95
C LEU A 125 23.68 8.42 -20.87
N SER A 126 24.19 7.21 -21.07
CA SER A 126 25.16 6.61 -20.16
C SER A 126 26.47 7.38 -20.11
N VAL A 127 27.00 7.78 -21.30
CA VAL A 127 28.24 8.56 -21.41
C VAL A 127 28.05 9.94 -20.80
N ARG A 128 26.95 10.63 -21.14
CA ARG A 128 26.61 11.95 -20.59
C ARG A 128 26.52 11.91 -19.06
N PHE A 129 25.83 10.91 -18.50
CA PHE A 129 25.68 10.79 -17.05
C PHE A 129 27.00 10.53 -16.33
N SER A 130 27.86 9.66 -16.87
CA SER A 130 29.22 9.43 -16.35
C SER A 130 30.06 10.70 -16.36
N ASP A 131 30.00 11.47 -17.46
CA ASP A 131 30.74 12.71 -17.61
C ASP A 131 30.24 13.80 -16.65
N ILE A 132 28.91 13.89 -16.43
CA ILE A 132 28.30 14.79 -15.43
C ILE A 132 28.80 14.46 -14.02
N ILE A 133 28.80 13.19 -13.61
CA ILE A 133 29.27 12.77 -12.30
C ILE A 133 30.75 13.19 -12.12
N LYS A 134 31.58 12.94 -13.12
CA LYS A 134 32.99 13.30 -13.08
C LYS A 134 33.20 14.82 -13.03
N ALA A 135 32.50 15.59 -13.89
CA ALA A 135 32.59 17.05 -13.91
C ALA A 135 32.14 17.69 -12.58
N ALA A 136 31.06 17.18 -11.99
CA ALA A 136 30.59 17.63 -10.67
C ALA A 136 31.65 17.40 -9.57
N TYR A 137 32.29 16.23 -9.58
CA TYR A 137 33.39 15.93 -8.65
C TYR A 137 34.60 16.83 -8.90
N GLU A 138 35.06 16.98 -10.14
CA GLU A 138 36.24 17.80 -10.51
C GLU A 138 36.03 19.28 -10.17
N LYS A 139 34.81 19.81 -10.41
CA LYS A 139 34.46 21.21 -10.09
C LYS A 139 34.43 21.50 -8.58
N THR A 140 33.99 20.55 -7.77
CA THR A 140 33.74 20.78 -6.33
C THR A 140 34.83 20.19 -5.43
N GLY A 141 35.59 19.20 -5.90
CA GLY A 141 36.52 18.42 -5.08
C GLY A 141 35.83 17.54 -4.05
N LYS A 142 34.49 17.39 -4.11
CA LYS A 142 33.67 16.63 -3.17
C LYS A 142 32.94 15.49 -3.87
N GLY A 143 32.80 14.35 -3.18
CA GLY A 143 32.06 13.21 -3.71
C GLY A 143 30.60 13.54 -4.03
N VAL A 144 30.13 13.07 -5.18
CA VAL A 144 28.79 13.36 -5.72
C VAL A 144 27.73 12.56 -4.97
N VAL A 145 26.64 13.21 -4.60
CA VAL A 145 25.45 12.59 -4.02
C VAL A 145 24.39 12.47 -5.11
N ILE A 146 23.88 11.26 -5.32
CA ILE A 146 22.85 10.98 -6.33
C ILE A 146 21.59 10.54 -5.63
N LEU A 147 20.50 11.29 -5.82
CA LEU A 147 19.20 11.02 -5.21
C LEU A 147 18.18 10.78 -6.33
N VAL A 148 17.52 9.62 -6.31
CA VAL A 148 16.53 9.27 -7.34
C VAL A 148 15.20 8.97 -6.67
N ASP A 149 14.18 9.76 -7.01
CA ASP A 149 12.81 9.57 -6.52
C ASP A 149 11.95 8.86 -7.57
N GLU A 150 11.13 7.92 -7.08
CA GLU A 150 10.21 7.10 -7.88
C GLU A 150 10.88 6.42 -9.10
N TYR A 151 12.05 5.79 -8.88
CA TYR A 151 12.86 5.16 -9.91
C TYR A 151 12.10 4.16 -10.80
N ASP A 152 11.06 3.54 -10.25
CA ASP A 152 10.25 2.50 -10.87
C ASP A 152 9.02 3.03 -11.61
N LYS A 153 8.75 4.33 -11.57
CA LYS A 153 7.54 4.92 -12.15
C LYS A 153 7.36 4.64 -13.65
N PRO A 154 8.40 4.75 -14.50
CA PRO A 154 8.27 4.42 -15.92
C PRO A 154 7.82 2.98 -16.15
N LEU A 155 8.33 2.05 -15.34
CA LEU A 155 8.03 0.62 -15.43
C LEU A 155 6.63 0.31 -14.89
N VAL A 156 6.31 0.86 -13.72
CA VAL A 156 5.03 0.62 -13.03
C VAL A 156 3.84 1.16 -13.82
N ASN A 157 4.00 2.28 -14.51
CA ASN A 157 2.95 2.85 -15.36
C ASN A 157 2.68 2.01 -16.62
N ASN A 158 3.65 1.22 -17.05
CA ASN A 158 3.60 0.45 -18.30
C ASN A 158 3.58 -1.07 -18.09
N LEU A 159 3.14 -1.55 -16.93
CA LEU A 159 2.94 -2.99 -16.65
C LEU A 159 1.93 -3.69 -17.59
N HIS A 160 1.19 -2.94 -18.39
CA HIS A 160 0.23 -3.44 -19.37
C HIS A 160 0.76 -3.44 -20.81
N ASP A 161 1.94 -2.85 -21.02
CA ASP A 161 2.59 -2.69 -22.32
C ASP A 161 4.02 -3.23 -22.24
N GLU A 162 4.23 -4.45 -22.76
CA GLU A 162 5.49 -5.18 -22.66
C GLU A 162 6.62 -4.44 -23.40
N GLU A 163 6.32 -3.85 -24.55
CA GLU A 163 7.31 -3.18 -25.40
C GLU A 163 7.85 -1.92 -24.70
N LEU A 164 6.96 -1.10 -24.15
CA LEU A 164 7.33 0.07 -23.34
C LEU A 164 8.06 -0.32 -22.05
N PHE A 165 7.60 -1.36 -21.38
CA PHE A 165 8.23 -1.86 -20.16
C PHE A 165 9.68 -2.30 -20.40
N VAL A 166 9.93 -3.11 -21.44
CA VAL A 166 11.28 -3.58 -21.80
C VAL A 166 12.17 -2.40 -22.19
N SER A 167 11.68 -1.48 -23.02
CA SER A 167 12.41 -0.29 -23.44
C SER A 167 12.84 0.57 -22.24
N PHE A 168 11.93 0.88 -21.33
CA PHE A 168 12.26 1.68 -20.13
C PHE A 168 13.22 0.95 -19.20
N ARG A 169 13.06 -0.36 -19.02
CA ARG A 169 14.00 -1.18 -18.24
C ARG A 169 15.43 -1.10 -18.79
N GLU A 170 15.59 -1.24 -20.10
CA GLU A 170 16.90 -1.17 -20.76
C GLU A 170 17.52 0.23 -20.60
N GLN A 171 16.75 1.29 -20.77
CA GLN A 171 17.23 2.66 -20.58
C GLN A 171 17.68 2.91 -19.13
N LEU A 172 16.89 2.49 -18.13
CA LEU A 172 17.26 2.62 -16.73
C LEU A 172 18.51 1.81 -16.39
N THR A 173 18.60 0.57 -16.89
CA THR A 173 19.78 -0.29 -16.71
C THR A 173 21.03 0.37 -17.26
N THR A 174 20.94 0.95 -18.45
CA THR A 174 22.04 1.63 -19.11
C THR A 174 22.53 2.85 -18.30
N VAL A 175 21.62 3.69 -17.81
CA VAL A 175 21.97 4.87 -17.00
C VAL A 175 22.56 4.46 -15.64
N TYR A 176 21.93 3.51 -14.94
CA TYR A 176 22.37 3.15 -13.59
C TYR A 176 23.61 2.25 -13.55
N SER A 177 24.00 1.62 -14.67
CA SER A 177 25.26 0.89 -14.78
C SER A 177 26.49 1.80 -14.50
N ASN A 178 26.34 3.11 -14.73
CA ASN A 178 27.38 4.11 -14.45
C ASN A 178 27.72 4.28 -12.97
N PHE A 179 26.84 3.88 -12.04
CA PHE A 179 27.16 3.95 -10.62
C PHE A 179 28.39 3.13 -10.24
N LYS A 180 28.62 2.01 -10.92
CA LYS A 180 29.79 1.16 -10.69
C LYS A 180 31.06 1.75 -11.32
N SER A 181 30.98 2.20 -12.55
CA SER A 181 32.12 2.78 -13.27
C SER A 181 32.57 4.13 -12.69
N SER A 182 31.64 4.90 -12.10
CA SER A 182 31.92 6.20 -11.48
C SER A 182 32.04 6.13 -9.95
N ALA A 183 32.22 4.94 -9.36
CA ALA A 183 32.21 4.74 -7.91
C ALA A 183 33.25 5.56 -7.13
N GLU A 184 34.38 5.92 -7.74
CA GLU A 184 35.41 6.75 -7.13
C GLU A 184 34.96 8.21 -6.89
N TYR A 185 34.06 8.72 -7.74
CA TYR A 185 33.52 10.07 -7.68
C TYR A 185 32.26 10.18 -6.79
N ILE A 186 31.63 9.06 -6.46
CA ILE A 186 30.35 9.00 -5.76
C ILE A 186 30.55 8.91 -4.25
N ARG A 187 29.89 9.81 -3.49
CA ARG A 187 29.78 9.78 -2.03
C ARG A 187 28.63 8.87 -1.58
N LEU A 188 27.46 9.01 -2.22
CA LEU A 188 26.25 8.29 -1.85
C LEU A 188 25.28 8.25 -3.04
N VAL A 189 24.58 7.12 -3.19
CA VAL A 189 23.39 6.98 -4.05
C VAL A 189 22.23 6.53 -3.17
N PHE A 190 21.11 7.21 -3.27
CA PHE A 190 19.88 6.83 -2.57
C PHE A 190 18.71 6.80 -3.55
N LEU A 191 18.11 5.63 -3.70
CA LEU A 191 17.02 5.38 -4.64
C LEU A 191 15.73 5.13 -3.86
N THR A 192 14.64 5.75 -4.28
CA THR A 192 13.31 5.43 -3.73
C THR A 192 12.33 4.99 -4.80
N GLY A 193 11.38 4.15 -4.42
CA GLY A 193 10.30 3.70 -5.28
C GLY A 193 9.14 3.11 -4.48
N VAL A 194 8.14 2.66 -5.21
CA VAL A 194 7.00 1.92 -4.65
C VAL A 194 7.27 0.42 -4.71
N SER A 195 7.91 -0.05 -5.79
CA SER A 195 8.17 -1.47 -6.03
C SER A 195 9.66 -1.81 -5.93
N ARG A 196 9.94 -3.09 -5.66
CA ARG A 196 11.30 -3.65 -5.64
C ARG A 196 11.63 -4.48 -6.89
N PHE A 197 10.64 -4.73 -7.76
CA PHE A 197 10.82 -5.67 -8.87
C PHE A 197 11.89 -5.20 -9.87
N ALA A 198 11.98 -3.92 -10.13
CA ALA A 198 13.00 -3.38 -11.00
C ALA A 198 14.41 -3.44 -10.38
N LEU A 199 14.52 -3.62 -9.06
CA LEU A 199 15.82 -3.71 -8.39
C LEU A 199 16.65 -4.87 -8.94
N LEU A 200 16.07 -6.05 -9.11
CA LEU A 200 16.77 -7.23 -9.60
C LEU A 200 17.09 -7.15 -11.10
N SER A 201 16.20 -6.59 -11.90
CA SER A 201 16.36 -6.53 -13.36
C SER A 201 17.13 -5.31 -13.86
N VAL A 202 16.91 -4.15 -13.24
CA VAL A 202 17.56 -2.87 -13.62
C VAL A 202 18.96 -2.76 -13.02
N PHE A 203 19.16 -3.30 -11.82
CA PHE A 203 20.43 -3.21 -11.10
C PHE A 203 21.20 -4.53 -11.07
N SER A 204 20.94 -5.46 -12.00
CA SER A 204 21.66 -6.75 -12.09
C SER A 204 23.19 -6.61 -12.18
N GLY A 205 23.67 -5.47 -12.66
CA GLY A 205 25.10 -5.09 -12.68
C GLY A 205 25.64 -4.46 -11.38
N LEU A 206 24.75 -4.10 -10.43
CA LEU A 206 25.09 -3.41 -9.17
C LEU A 206 24.86 -4.33 -7.97
N ASN A 207 25.78 -5.28 -7.74
CA ASN A 207 25.68 -6.27 -6.66
C ASN A 207 25.83 -5.67 -5.25
N ASN A 208 26.07 -4.37 -5.13
CA ASN A 208 26.40 -3.67 -3.88
C ASN A 208 25.30 -2.71 -3.40
N ILE A 209 24.08 -2.77 -3.95
CA ILE A 209 22.94 -2.00 -3.42
C ILE A 209 22.47 -2.61 -2.11
N THR A 210 22.46 -1.79 -1.07
CA THR A 210 21.90 -2.13 0.25
C THR A 210 20.41 -1.80 0.25
N ASP A 211 19.57 -2.82 0.14
CA ASP A 211 18.13 -2.68 0.29
C ASP A 211 17.76 -2.58 1.78
N ILE A 212 17.28 -1.41 2.17
CA ILE A 212 16.88 -1.12 3.55
C ILE A 212 15.36 -1.24 3.78
N SER A 213 14.60 -1.67 2.77
CA SER A 213 13.14 -1.71 2.81
C SER A 213 12.57 -2.63 3.90
N PHE A 214 13.26 -3.76 4.18
CA PHE A 214 12.84 -4.74 5.20
C PHE A 214 13.78 -4.80 6.42
N THR A 215 14.61 -3.78 6.60
CA THR A 215 15.57 -3.74 7.70
C THR A 215 14.97 -3.04 8.91
N ASP A 216 14.93 -3.71 10.06
CA ASP A 216 14.35 -3.18 11.32
C ASP A 216 14.90 -1.79 11.69
N ALA A 217 16.20 -1.56 11.49
CA ALA A 217 16.85 -0.28 11.79
C ALA A 217 16.31 0.91 10.98
N TYR A 218 15.63 0.65 9.83
CA TYR A 218 15.10 1.68 8.93
C TYR A 218 13.56 1.60 8.78
N SER A 219 12.87 0.83 9.62
CA SER A 219 11.42 0.68 9.55
C SER A 219 10.68 2.02 9.68
N GLY A 220 11.13 2.88 10.58
CA GLY A 220 10.57 4.20 10.85
C GLY A 220 11.16 5.35 10.04
N ILE A 221 11.99 5.10 9.00
CA ILE A 221 12.61 6.15 8.15
C ILE A 221 11.56 7.00 7.42
N CYS A 222 10.43 6.40 7.09
CA CYS A 222 9.25 7.04 6.53
C CYS A 222 8.03 6.67 7.35
N GLY A 223 7.00 7.52 7.33
CA GLY A 223 5.80 7.33 8.14
C GLY A 223 5.95 7.91 9.54
N ILE A 224 5.00 7.64 10.41
CA ILE A 224 4.94 8.17 11.78
C ILE A 224 4.73 7.00 12.72
N SER A 225 5.60 6.83 13.73
CA SER A 225 5.46 5.83 14.77
C SER A 225 4.48 6.28 15.85
N GLU A 226 4.00 5.35 16.67
CA GLU A 226 3.15 5.65 17.82
C GLU A 226 3.81 6.65 18.80
N LYS A 227 5.11 6.49 19.02
CA LYS A 227 5.90 7.42 19.85
C LYS A 227 5.92 8.83 19.26
N GLU A 228 6.19 8.94 17.96
CA GLU A 228 6.22 10.22 17.25
C GLU A 228 4.82 10.88 17.20
N LEU A 229 3.74 10.10 17.10
CA LEU A 229 2.36 10.60 17.23
C LEU A 229 2.15 11.27 18.57
N VAL A 230 2.50 10.58 19.66
CA VAL A 230 2.31 11.11 21.01
C VAL A 230 3.19 12.33 21.28
N GLU A 231 4.42 12.36 20.76
CA GLU A 231 5.35 13.48 20.97
C GLU A 231 4.97 14.73 20.17
N ASN A 232 4.44 14.58 18.96
CA ASN A 232 4.31 15.72 18.02
C ASN A 232 2.87 16.20 17.79
N PHE A 233 1.84 15.36 18.03
CA PHE A 233 0.47 15.63 17.58
C PHE A 233 -0.54 15.87 18.71
N GLN A 234 -0.10 16.07 19.94
CA GLN A 234 -0.99 16.32 21.10
C GLN A 234 -2.02 17.44 20.87
N PRO A 235 -1.65 18.60 20.30
CA PRO A 235 -2.64 19.66 20.06
C PRO A 235 -3.74 19.27 19.08
N GLY A 236 -3.39 18.59 17.97
CA GLY A 236 -4.35 18.08 17.00
C GLY A 236 -5.29 17.03 17.59
N MET A 237 -4.75 16.08 18.38
CA MET A 237 -5.58 15.09 19.08
C MET A 237 -6.56 15.73 20.06
N ARG A 238 -6.18 16.80 20.77
CA ARG A 238 -7.08 17.55 21.66
C ARG A 238 -8.18 18.27 20.88
N ALA A 239 -7.85 18.91 19.75
CA ALA A 239 -8.84 19.56 18.89
C ALA A 239 -9.89 18.56 18.36
N ILE A 240 -9.44 17.38 17.91
CA ILE A 240 -10.33 16.29 17.50
C ILE A 240 -11.20 15.82 18.68
N ALA A 241 -10.60 15.64 19.87
CA ALA A 241 -11.30 15.20 21.07
C ALA A 241 -12.43 16.16 21.45
N GLU A 242 -12.14 17.46 21.47
CA GLU A 242 -13.11 18.51 21.76
C GLU A 242 -14.25 18.52 20.73
N LYS A 243 -13.92 18.50 19.43
CA LYS A 243 -14.90 18.51 18.33
C LYS A 243 -15.84 17.32 18.35
N HIS A 244 -15.35 16.14 18.72
CA HIS A 244 -16.12 14.89 18.69
C HIS A 244 -16.65 14.45 20.07
N GLY A 245 -16.45 15.22 21.13
CA GLY A 245 -16.88 14.87 22.49
C GLY A 245 -16.21 13.60 23.04
N LYS A 246 -14.93 13.41 22.71
CA LYS A 246 -14.11 12.25 23.10
C LYS A 246 -12.96 12.65 24.01
N THR A 247 -12.31 11.65 24.63
CA THR A 247 -11.02 11.89 25.29
C THR A 247 -9.86 11.78 24.28
N PRO A 248 -8.70 12.39 24.56
CA PRO A 248 -7.52 12.23 23.71
C PRO A 248 -7.10 10.77 23.52
N GLU A 249 -7.28 9.92 24.53
CA GLU A 249 -6.99 8.47 24.48
C GLU A 249 -7.94 7.77 23.50
N GLN A 250 -9.24 8.10 23.53
CA GLN A 250 -10.21 7.56 22.57
C GLN A 250 -9.90 8.01 21.14
N VAL A 251 -9.46 9.26 20.95
CA VAL A 251 -9.00 9.75 19.63
C VAL A 251 -7.77 8.98 19.17
N ARG A 252 -6.80 8.75 20.05
CA ARG A 252 -5.60 7.96 19.76
C ARG A 252 -5.96 6.53 19.32
N ASP A 253 -6.88 5.88 20.01
CA ASP A 253 -7.37 4.54 19.64
C ASP A 253 -8.07 4.53 18.28
N ASP A 254 -8.86 5.57 17.97
CA ASP A 254 -9.51 5.72 16.68
C ASP A 254 -8.50 5.98 15.56
N LEU A 255 -7.50 6.82 15.78
CA LEU A 255 -6.40 7.06 14.85
C LEU A 255 -5.64 5.77 14.56
N LYS A 256 -5.33 4.99 15.63
CA LYS A 256 -4.65 3.71 15.51
C LYS A 256 -5.42 2.74 14.63
N LYS A 257 -6.71 2.53 14.90
CA LYS A 257 -7.56 1.63 14.10
C LYS A 257 -7.69 2.05 12.64
N ARG A 258 -7.65 3.37 12.37
CA ARG A 258 -7.93 3.90 11.03
C ARG A 258 -6.70 4.06 10.16
N TYR A 259 -5.54 4.48 10.71
CA TYR A 259 -4.40 4.96 9.93
C TYR A 259 -3.07 4.30 10.27
N ASP A 260 -3.00 3.53 11.35
CA ASP A 260 -1.83 2.75 11.76
C ASP A 260 -1.78 1.37 11.06
N GLY A 261 -0.87 0.51 11.53
CA GLY A 261 -0.84 -0.90 11.20
C GLY A 261 -0.02 -1.26 9.97
N TYR A 262 0.71 -0.31 9.38
CA TYR A 262 1.72 -0.65 8.37
C TYR A 262 2.99 -1.17 9.03
N HIS A 263 3.43 -2.34 8.60
CA HIS A 263 4.59 -3.03 9.15
C HIS A 263 5.58 -3.34 8.02
N PHE A 264 6.82 -2.85 8.15
CA PHE A 264 7.79 -2.87 7.05
C PHE A 264 8.99 -3.80 7.26
N SER A 265 9.07 -4.48 8.40
CA SER A 265 10.17 -5.40 8.69
C SER A 265 9.73 -6.54 9.60
N LYS A 266 10.65 -7.46 9.92
CA LYS A 266 10.32 -8.67 10.69
C LYS A 266 9.93 -8.39 12.15
N ARG A 267 10.47 -7.32 12.77
CA ARG A 267 10.37 -7.03 14.21
C ARG A 267 10.13 -5.56 14.53
N SER A 268 9.67 -4.78 13.57
CA SER A 268 9.41 -3.34 13.80
C SER A 268 8.06 -3.10 14.46
N GLU A 269 7.87 -1.88 14.95
CA GLU A 269 6.56 -1.36 15.33
C GLU A 269 5.70 -1.06 14.11
N ASP A 270 4.39 -0.95 14.32
CA ASP A 270 3.45 -0.47 13.33
C ASP A 270 3.66 1.02 13.06
N ILE A 271 3.38 1.44 11.83
CA ILE A 271 3.64 2.80 11.33
C ILE A 271 2.35 3.39 10.76
N TYR A 272 2.02 4.61 11.18
CA TYR A 272 0.92 5.39 10.63
C TYR A 272 1.23 5.90 9.23
N ASN A 273 0.22 5.92 8.37
CA ASN A 273 0.31 6.66 7.12
C ASN A 273 0.34 8.17 7.39
N PRO A 274 1.45 8.88 7.06
CA PRO A 274 1.59 10.29 7.41
C PRO A 274 0.61 11.18 6.66
N TYR A 275 0.23 10.84 5.42
CA TYR A 275 -0.70 11.65 4.64
C TYR A 275 -2.10 11.65 5.26
N SER A 276 -2.61 10.48 5.64
CA SER A 276 -3.91 10.37 6.30
C SER A 276 -3.90 11.01 7.69
N LEU A 277 -2.81 10.81 8.45
CA LEU A 277 -2.67 11.40 9.78
C LEU A 277 -2.64 12.93 9.74
N LEU A 278 -1.85 13.53 8.82
CA LEU A 278 -1.78 14.99 8.68
C LEU A 278 -3.12 15.59 8.24
N ASN A 279 -3.86 14.94 7.34
CA ASN A 279 -5.18 15.42 6.93
C ASN A 279 -6.18 15.42 8.10
N VAL A 280 -6.24 14.35 8.90
CA VAL A 280 -7.17 14.31 10.04
C VAL A 280 -6.79 15.34 11.10
N MET A 281 -5.51 15.63 11.30
CA MET A 281 -5.06 16.69 12.21
C MET A 281 -5.44 18.08 11.73
N GLU A 282 -5.30 18.35 10.42
CA GLU A 282 -5.66 19.64 9.81
C GLU A 282 -7.18 19.87 9.79
N GLU A 283 -7.94 18.88 9.36
CA GLU A 283 -9.40 19.00 9.23
C GLU A 283 -10.15 18.79 10.56
N SER A 284 -9.50 18.19 11.57
CA SER A 284 -10.12 17.67 12.81
C SER A 284 -11.31 16.74 12.52
N GLU A 285 -11.25 16.00 11.40
CA GLU A 285 -12.30 15.08 10.94
C GLU A 285 -11.70 13.76 10.43
N PHE A 286 -12.33 12.65 10.81
CA PHE A 286 -11.95 11.34 10.32
C PHE A 286 -12.43 11.14 8.88
N GLY A 287 -11.52 10.72 7.98
CA GLY A 287 -11.83 10.53 6.57
C GLY A 287 -11.06 9.36 5.95
N ASN A 288 -11.31 9.13 4.66
CA ASN A 288 -10.54 8.18 3.84
C ASN A 288 -9.68 8.99 2.87
N PHE A 289 -8.52 9.44 3.32
CA PHE A 289 -7.66 10.38 2.61
C PHE A 289 -6.72 9.69 1.62
N TRP A 290 -6.08 8.61 2.04
CA TRP A 290 -5.10 7.88 1.22
C TRP A 290 -5.74 7.25 -0.03
N ILE A 291 -6.91 6.64 0.12
CA ILE A 291 -7.64 6.00 -0.96
C ILE A 291 -8.08 6.98 -2.05
N LYS A 292 -8.44 8.20 -1.67
CA LYS A 292 -8.80 9.27 -2.64
C LYS A 292 -7.65 9.61 -3.60
N SER A 293 -6.41 9.25 -3.26
CA SER A 293 -5.24 9.47 -4.12
C SER A 293 -5.14 8.53 -5.33
N GLY A 294 -6.09 7.61 -5.48
CA GLY A 294 -6.30 6.75 -6.64
C GLY A 294 -5.82 5.31 -6.44
N ILE A 295 -6.71 4.37 -6.78
CA ILE A 295 -6.40 2.94 -6.88
C ILE A 295 -6.21 2.60 -8.34
N PRO A 296 -5.12 1.91 -8.74
CA PRO A 296 -4.91 1.54 -10.14
C PRO A 296 -5.98 0.55 -10.62
N THR A 297 -6.72 0.90 -11.65
CA THR A 297 -7.73 0.04 -12.31
C THR A 297 -7.13 -1.31 -12.74
N LEU A 298 -5.85 -1.28 -13.16
CA LEU A 298 -5.08 -2.47 -13.52
C LEU A 298 -5.03 -3.50 -12.39
N LEU A 299 -4.92 -3.06 -11.13
CA LEU A 299 -4.87 -3.96 -9.97
C LEU A 299 -6.16 -4.77 -9.82
N ALA A 300 -7.33 -4.12 -9.95
CA ALA A 300 -8.62 -4.82 -9.89
C ALA A 300 -8.80 -5.81 -11.05
N GLN A 301 -8.37 -5.42 -12.24
CA GLN A 301 -8.42 -6.30 -13.43
C GLN A 301 -7.50 -7.52 -13.25
N GLN A 302 -6.30 -7.35 -12.71
CA GLN A 302 -5.38 -8.45 -12.44
C GLN A 302 -5.90 -9.39 -11.36
N LEU A 303 -6.46 -8.87 -10.26
CA LEU A 303 -7.10 -9.68 -9.22
C LEU A 303 -8.27 -10.49 -9.80
N LYS A 304 -9.11 -9.87 -10.62
CA LYS A 304 -10.21 -10.57 -11.27
C LYS A 304 -9.72 -11.65 -12.23
N LYS A 305 -8.72 -11.35 -13.07
CA LYS A 305 -8.14 -12.32 -14.02
C LYS A 305 -7.45 -13.49 -13.31
N SER A 306 -6.82 -13.27 -12.16
CA SER A 306 -6.15 -14.32 -11.40
C SER A 306 -7.12 -15.35 -10.83
N GLY A 307 -8.41 -15.01 -10.70
CA GLY A 307 -9.42 -15.85 -10.08
C GLY A 307 -9.14 -16.17 -8.60
N MET A 308 -8.31 -15.38 -7.91
CA MET A 308 -7.94 -15.62 -6.50
C MET A 308 -9.14 -15.42 -5.57
N ASP A 309 -9.19 -16.23 -4.51
CA ASP A 309 -10.10 -15.99 -3.39
C ASP A 309 -9.57 -14.81 -2.56
N LEU A 310 -10.40 -13.79 -2.35
CA LEU A 310 -10.02 -12.62 -1.58
C LEU A 310 -9.81 -12.93 -0.09
N GLY A 311 -10.44 -13.98 0.43
CA GLY A 311 -10.20 -14.47 1.78
C GLY A 311 -8.77 -14.98 1.95
N GLU A 312 -8.25 -15.69 0.94
CA GLU A 312 -6.84 -16.12 0.89
C GLU A 312 -5.89 -14.93 0.71
N VAL A 313 -6.26 -13.96 -0.14
CA VAL A 313 -5.46 -12.73 -0.35
C VAL A 313 -5.28 -11.94 0.95
N PHE A 314 -6.36 -11.78 1.73
CA PHE A 314 -6.33 -10.99 2.97
C PHE A 314 -5.66 -11.69 4.15
N ASN A 315 -5.30 -12.96 4.02
CA ASN A 315 -4.57 -13.76 5.00
C ASN A 315 -3.42 -14.52 4.33
N ALA A 316 -2.88 -13.98 3.24
CA ALA A 316 -1.85 -14.65 2.46
C ALA A 316 -0.60 -14.93 3.28
N GLN A 317 -0.03 -16.11 3.07
CA GLN A 317 1.26 -16.51 3.61
C GLN A 317 2.26 -16.57 2.47
N CYS A 318 3.46 -16.02 2.68
CA CYS A 318 4.51 -15.98 1.67
C CYS A 318 5.88 -15.76 2.32
N PHE A 319 6.94 -16.04 1.58
CA PHE A 319 8.28 -15.62 1.99
C PHE A 319 8.48 -14.12 1.71
N ILE A 320 9.37 -13.48 2.47
CA ILE A 320 9.71 -12.05 2.25
C ILE A 320 10.23 -11.83 0.84
N GLU A 321 10.99 -12.77 0.30
CA GLU A 321 11.54 -12.74 -1.05
C GLU A 321 10.44 -12.68 -2.12
N ASP A 322 9.31 -13.36 -1.89
CA ASP A 322 8.13 -13.31 -2.78
C ASP A 322 7.49 -11.93 -2.87
N LEU A 323 7.62 -11.13 -1.81
CA LEU A 323 7.14 -9.74 -1.79
C LEU A 323 8.05 -8.79 -2.58
N ALA A 324 9.29 -9.21 -2.83
CA ALA A 324 10.27 -8.44 -3.56
C ALA A 324 10.13 -8.57 -5.08
N GLY A 325 9.71 -9.75 -5.57
CA GLY A 325 9.65 -10.06 -6.99
C GLY A 325 8.29 -9.71 -7.59
N LEU A 326 8.30 -8.88 -8.65
CA LEU A 326 7.23 -8.85 -9.64
C LEU A 326 7.86 -9.29 -10.94
N ASP A 327 7.41 -10.42 -11.45
CA ASP A 327 7.74 -10.86 -12.79
C ASP A 327 6.71 -10.25 -13.75
N PHE A 328 7.16 -9.73 -14.89
CA PHE A 328 6.26 -9.20 -15.91
C PHE A 328 5.38 -10.31 -16.49
N GLU A 329 5.96 -11.48 -16.74
CA GLU A 329 5.27 -12.62 -17.34
C GLU A 329 4.22 -13.22 -16.39
N THR A 330 4.48 -13.17 -15.08
CA THR A 330 3.57 -13.71 -14.04
C THR A 330 3.44 -12.75 -12.86
N PRO A 331 2.74 -11.60 -13.03
CA PRO A 331 2.59 -10.67 -11.93
C PRO A 331 1.84 -11.34 -10.78
N ARG A 332 2.51 -11.47 -9.63
CA ARG A 332 1.92 -12.04 -8.42
C ARG A 332 1.02 -10.98 -7.76
N PRO A 333 -0.31 -11.12 -7.75
CA PRO A 333 -1.22 -10.10 -7.24
C PRO A 333 -0.93 -9.72 -5.78
N ILE A 334 -0.51 -10.68 -4.94
CA ILE A 334 -0.18 -10.47 -3.53
C ILE A 334 1.02 -9.54 -3.38
N ALA A 335 2.10 -9.76 -4.15
CA ALA A 335 3.28 -8.89 -4.11
C ALA A 335 2.92 -7.45 -4.56
N LEU A 336 2.10 -7.32 -5.61
CA LEU A 336 1.63 -6.01 -6.08
C LEU A 336 0.77 -5.29 -5.04
N LEU A 337 -0.14 -6.01 -4.36
CA LEU A 337 -0.97 -5.46 -3.28
C LEU A 337 -0.11 -4.99 -2.10
N TYR A 338 0.88 -5.77 -1.70
CA TYR A 338 1.81 -5.41 -0.63
C TYR A 338 2.62 -4.15 -1.00
N GLN A 339 3.28 -4.13 -2.15
CA GLN A 339 4.10 -3.00 -2.58
C GLN A 339 3.29 -1.71 -2.76
N ARG A 340 2.01 -1.83 -3.17
CA ARG A 340 1.10 -0.69 -3.27
C ARG A 340 0.51 -0.24 -1.93
N GLY A 341 0.71 -1.02 -0.85
CA GLY A 341 0.24 -0.68 0.50
C GLY A 341 -1.20 -1.09 0.81
N TYR A 342 -1.81 -1.98 0.01
CA TYR A 342 -3.11 -2.59 0.33
C TYR A 342 -2.99 -3.74 1.30
N LEU A 343 -1.85 -4.43 1.29
CA LEU A 343 -1.45 -5.42 2.27
C LEU A 343 -0.20 -4.96 3.02
N THR A 344 -0.02 -5.51 4.20
CA THR A 344 1.17 -5.32 5.05
C THR A 344 1.50 -6.62 5.78
N ILE A 345 2.69 -6.72 6.34
CA ILE A 345 3.07 -7.84 7.21
C ILE A 345 2.28 -7.72 8.52
N LYS A 346 1.56 -8.77 8.92
CA LYS A 346 0.85 -8.88 10.21
C LYS A 346 1.50 -9.85 11.17
N GLY A 347 2.35 -10.72 10.67
CA GLY A 347 3.13 -11.67 11.47
C GLY A 347 4.31 -12.22 10.68
N TYR A 348 5.33 -12.66 11.40
CA TYR A 348 6.49 -13.32 10.83
C TYR A 348 6.86 -14.50 11.72
N ASP A 349 6.87 -15.69 11.15
CA ASP A 349 7.38 -16.90 11.80
C ASP A 349 8.86 -17.04 11.51
N THR A 350 9.68 -17.04 12.57
CA THR A 350 11.13 -17.10 12.47
C THR A 350 11.67 -18.50 12.15
N GLU A 351 10.89 -19.56 12.38
CA GLU A 351 11.31 -20.95 12.10
C GLU A 351 11.09 -21.30 10.63
N SER A 352 9.90 -20.95 10.10
CA SER A 352 9.54 -21.22 8.71
C SER A 352 9.91 -20.07 7.75
N GLU A 353 10.34 -18.92 8.27
CA GLU A 353 10.61 -17.67 7.52
C GLU A 353 9.40 -17.14 6.73
N VAL A 354 8.19 -17.50 7.16
CA VAL A 354 6.93 -17.16 6.50
C VAL A 354 6.34 -15.88 7.10
N CYS A 355 5.97 -14.94 6.22
CA CYS A 355 5.15 -13.78 6.55
C CYS A 355 3.67 -14.10 6.41
N THR A 356 2.87 -13.66 7.38
CA THR A 356 1.41 -13.55 7.22
C THR A 356 1.07 -12.11 6.86
N LEU A 357 0.34 -11.93 5.77
CA LEU A 357 -0.10 -10.61 5.30
C LEU A 357 -1.54 -10.32 5.73
N GLY A 358 -1.87 -9.04 5.77
CA GLY A 358 -3.23 -8.59 6.02
C GLY A 358 -3.42 -7.12 5.63
N ILE A 359 -4.66 -6.66 5.66
CA ILE A 359 -4.98 -5.25 5.42
C ILE A 359 -4.43 -4.41 6.58
N PRO A 360 -3.72 -3.29 6.31
CA PRO A 360 -3.09 -2.50 7.37
C PRO A 360 -4.10 -1.96 8.39
N ASN A 361 -5.18 -1.31 7.92
CA ASN A 361 -6.11 -0.58 8.77
C ASN A 361 -7.50 -0.40 8.14
N ASN A 362 -8.40 0.27 8.87
CA ASN A 362 -9.79 0.45 8.46
C ASN A 362 -9.95 1.40 7.27
N GLU A 363 -9.07 2.39 7.09
CA GLU A 363 -9.11 3.27 5.92
C GLU A 363 -8.84 2.48 4.64
N VAL A 364 -7.75 1.71 4.63
CA VAL A 364 -7.37 0.87 3.49
C VAL A 364 -8.41 -0.20 3.23
N LYS A 365 -8.91 -0.85 4.31
CA LYS A 365 -9.97 -1.86 4.22
C LYS A 365 -11.20 -1.30 3.51
N ALA A 366 -11.75 -0.21 4.02
CA ALA A 366 -12.96 0.39 3.48
C ALA A 366 -12.77 0.85 2.03
N GLY A 367 -11.66 1.50 1.73
CA GLY A 367 -11.41 2.03 0.40
C GLY A 367 -11.13 0.96 -0.63
N PHE A 368 -10.33 -0.04 -0.30
CA PHE A 368 -9.99 -1.14 -1.20
C PHE A 368 -11.21 -2.00 -1.54
N LEU A 369 -12.01 -2.35 -0.53
CA LEU A 369 -13.23 -3.13 -0.74
C LEU A 369 -14.28 -2.36 -1.56
N ASN A 370 -14.49 -1.07 -1.27
CA ASN A 370 -15.38 -0.21 -2.07
C ASN A 370 -14.93 -0.09 -3.53
N PHE A 371 -13.63 -0.09 -3.78
CA PHE A 371 -13.08 -0.07 -5.13
C PHE A 371 -13.25 -1.39 -5.87
N LEU A 372 -13.00 -2.52 -5.19
CA LEU A 372 -13.11 -3.84 -5.81
C LEU A 372 -14.55 -4.27 -6.07
N LEU A 373 -15.47 -3.86 -5.21
CA LEU A 373 -16.86 -4.31 -5.25
C LEU A 373 -17.53 -4.20 -6.64
N PRO A 374 -17.38 -3.09 -7.40
CA PRO A 374 -17.95 -2.98 -8.75
C PRO A 374 -17.41 -3.98 -9.79
N TYR A 375 -16.21 -4.54 -9.55
CA TYR A 375 -15.62 -5.54 -10.45
C TYR A 375 -16.16 -6.97 -10.22
N TYR A 376 -16.71 -7.22 -9.04
CA TYR A 376 -17.25 -8.52 -8.64
C TYR A 376 -18.77 -8.52 -8.50
N ALA A 377 -19.39 -7.35 -8.26
CA ALA A 377 -20.83 -7.18 -8.17
C ALA A 377 -21.22 -5.88 -8.89
N ASN A 378 -22.14 -5.97 -9.84
CA ASN A 378 -22.55 -4.84 -10.67
C ASN A 378 -23.48 -3.90 -9.89
N PHE A 379 -22.90 -2.89 -9.26
CA PHE A 379 -23.67 -1.80 -8.69
C PHE A 379 -23.72 -0.63 -9.67
N HIS A 380 -24.87 -0.33 -10.24
CA HIS A 380 -25.07 0.84 -11.06
C HIS A 380 -25.06 2.11 -10.17
N GLY A 381 -23.94 2.82 -10.16
CA GLY A 381 -23.71 4.10 -9.49
C GLY A 381 -23.19 4.00 -8.05
N GLU A 382 -22.16 4.80 -7.72
CA GLU A 382 -21.49 4.81 -6.41
C GLU A 382 -22.43 5.09 -5.22
N THR A 383 -23.40 5.99 -5.40
CA THR A 383 -24.36 6.37 -4.35
C THR A 383 -25.35 5.23 -4.06
N SER A 384 -25.78 4.51 -5.10
CA SER A 384 -26.69 3.36 -4.98
C SER A 384 -26.00 2.18 -4.29
N ALA A 385 -24.73 1.93 -4.61
CA ALA A 385 -23.93 0.89 -3.98
C ALA A 385 -23.77 1.10 -2.47
N ARG A 386 -23.37 2.30 -2.05
CA ARG A 386 -23.19 2.64 -0.62
C ARG A 386 -24.48 2.52 0.18
N PHE A 387 -25.59 2.98 -0.36
CA PHE A 387 -26.89 2.90 0.30
C PHE A 387 -27.38 1.45 0.42
N SER A 388 -27.14 0.63 -0.59
CA SER A 388 -27.46 -0.79 -0.57
C SER A 388 -26.63 -1.54 0.46
N VAL A 389 -25.35 -1.23 0.58
CA VAL A 389 -24.45 -1.78 1.61
C VAL A 389 -24.94 -1.41 3.01
N PHE A 390 -25.31 -0.15 3.25
CA PHE A 390 -25.79 0.29 4.57
C PHE A 390 -27.06 -0.45 5.02
N LYS A 391 -28.03 -0.62 4.12
CA LYS A 391 -29.25 -1.42 4.42
C LYS A 391 -28.91 -2.88 4.68
N PHE A 392 -28.03 -3.48 3.90
CA PHE A 392 -27.57 -4.84 4.05
C PHE A 392 -26.94 -5.09 5.44
N VAL A 393 -26.18 -4.11 5.95
CA VAL A 393 -25.67 -4.09 7.33
C VAL A 393 -26.78 -4.19 8.36
N GLY A 394 -27.77 -3.31 8.22
CA GLY A 394 -28.90 -3.24 9.13
C GLY A 394 -29.64 -4.57 9.21
N GLU A 395 -29.85 -5.21 8.06
CA GLU A 395 -30.53 -6.51 7.92
C GLU A 395 -29.76 -7.63 8.63
N PHE A 396 -28.43 -7.71 8.46
CA PHE A 396 -27.61 -8.69 9.20
C PHE A 396 -27.60 -8.44 10.71
N ARG A 397 -27.49 -7.19 11.14
CA ARG A 397 -27.47 -6.84 12.57
C ARG A 397 -28.81 -7.04 13.24
N SER A 398 -29.90 -6.92 12.50
CA SER A 398 -31.25 -7.15 13.02
C SER A 398 -31.67 -8.64 13.01
N GLY A 399 -30.88 -9.51 12.39
CA GLY A 399 -31.23 -10.92 12.23
C GLY A 399 -32.23 -11.18 11.08
N ASP A 400 -32.51 -10.21 10.21
CA ASP A 400 -33.45 -10.36 9.11
C ASP A 400 -32.78 -11.09 7.91
N ALA A 401 -32.61 -12.41 8.09
CA ALA A 401 -32.00 -13.28 7.09
C ALA A 401 -32.76 -13.31 5.76
N GLU A 402 -34.10 -13.15 5.79
CA GLU A 402 -34.92 -13.07 4.59
C GLU A 402 -34.62 -11.82 3.77
N ALA A 403 -34.52 -10.65 4.42
CA ALA A 403 -34.16 -9.42 3.73
C ALA A 403 -32.74 -9.48 3.15
N VAL A 404 -31.80 -10.07 3.90
CA VAL A 404 -30.44 -10.33 3.45
C VAL A 404 -30.43 -11.13 2.16
N MET A 405 -31.14 -12.27 2.14
CA MET A 405 -31.16 -13.17 0.97
C MET A 405 -31.84 -12.55 -0.25
N ARG A 406 -32.98 -11.84 -0.05
CA ARG A 406 -33.64 -11.11 -1.17
C ARG A 406 -32.75 -10.03 -1.76
N ARG A 407 -32.00 -9.32 -0.92
CA ARG A 407 -31.05 -8.29 -1.40
C ARG A 407 -29.91 -8.91 -2.18
N LEU A 408 -29.32 -10.01 -1.70
CA LEU A 408 -28.30 -10.77 -2.43
C LEU A 408 -28.83 -11.26 -3.77
N GLN A 409 -30.04 -11.83 -3.81
CA GLN A 409 -30.69 -12.27 -5.05
C GLN A 409 -30.82 -11.12 -6.05
N GLY A 410 -31.33 -9.95 -5.60
CA GLY A 410 -31.47 -8.77 -6.46
C GLY A 410 -30.12 -8.24 -6.99
N MET A 411 -29.06 -8.30 -6.16
CA MET A 411 -27.72 -7.93 -6.55
C MET A 411 -27.18 -8.83 -7.67
N PHE A 412 -27.32 -10.16 -7.53
CA PHE A 412 -26.86 -11.10 -8.55
C PHE A 412 -27.67 -11.03 -9.84
N ALA A 413 -28.98 -10.84 -9.74
CA ALA A 413 -29.84 -10.66 -10.91
C ALA A 413 -29.53 -9.39 -11.72
N SER A 414 -28.83 -8.42 -11.15
CA SER A 414 -28.44 -7.18 -11.83
C SER A 414 -27.11 -7.28 -12.60
N ILE A 415 -26.42 -8.42 -12.58
CA ILE A 415 -25.14 -8.60 -13.26
C ILE A 415 -25.37 -8.84 -14.77
N PRO A 416 -24.75 -8.03 -15.68
CA PRO A 416 -24.91 -8.20 -17.11
C PRO A 416 -24.47 -9.57 -17.63
N TYR A 417 -25.17 -10.04 -18.67
CA TYR A 417 -24.97 -11.36 -19.26
C TYR A 417 -23.58 -11.58 -19.89
N ASP A 418 -22.94 -10.51 -20.37
CA ASP A 418 -21.62 -10.50 -21.02
C ASP A 418 -20.43 -10.59 -20.06
N MET A 419 -20.66 -10.52 -18.76
CA MET A 419 -19.60 -10.78 -17.78
C MET A 419 -19.42 -12.29 -17.59
N GLU A 420 -18.28 -12.83 -18.03
CA GLU A 420 -17.86 -14.20 -17.69
C GLU A 420 -17.72 -14.33 -16.16
N MET A 421 -18.73 -14.93 -15.54
CA MET A 421 -18.67 -15.34 -14.15
C MET A 421 -18.16 -16.78 -14.07
N GLN A 422 -16.97 -16.97 -13.52
CA GLN A 422 -16.64 -18.23 -12.84
C GLN A 422 -17.46 -18.24 -11.54
N CYS A 423 -18.73 -18.67 -11.65
CA CYS A 423 -19.88 -18.26 -10.86
C CYS A 423 -19.72 -18.31 -9.33
N GLU A 424 -19.18 -19.40 -8.76
CA GLU A 424 -19.18 -19.62 -7.31
C GLU A 424 -18.17 -18.71 -6.59
N ARG A 425 -16.96 -18.58 -7.10
CA ARG A 425 -15.87 -17.81 -6.48
C ARG A 425 -16.13 -16.30 -6.52
N ASN A 426 -16.69 -15.78 -7.60
CA ASN A 426 -17.03 -14.35 -7.68
C ASN A 426 -18.14 -13.97 -6.71
N LEU A 427 -19.10 -14.89 -6.50
CA LEU A 427 -20.13 -14.76 -5.48
C LEU A 427 -19.53 -14.72 -4.07
N HIS A 428 -18.62 -15.65 -3.74
CA HIS A 428 -17.91 -15.66 -2.47
C HIS A 428 -17.14 -14.35 -2.25
N ASN A 429 -16.39 -13.89 -3.25
CA ASN A 429 -15.64 -12.66 -3.15
C ASN A 429 -16.54 -11.43 -2.97
N ALA A 430 -17.65 -11.33 -3.68
CA ALA A 430 -18.60 -10.23 -3.52
C ALA A 430 -19.23 -10.22 -2.11
N LEU A 431 -19.66 -11.39 -1.63
CA LEU A 431 -20.20 -11.56 -0.29
C LEU A 431 -19.16 -11.20 0.79
N LEU A 432 -17.94 -11.73 0.66
CA LEU A 432 -16.85 -11.44 1.56
C LEU A 432 -16.58 -9.93 1.63
N MET A 433 -16.47 -9.25 0.48
CA MET A 433 -16.25 -7.81 0.43
C MET A 433 -17.36 -7.02 1.11
N LEU A 434 -18.61 -7.35 0.83
CA LEU A 434 -19.77 -6.71 1.45
C LEU A 434 -19.73 -6.85 2.97
N MET A 435 -19.50 -8.05 3.47
CA MET A 435 -19.46 -8.34 4.90
C MET A 435 -18.29 -7.64 5.60
N MET A 436 -17.12 -7.61 4.96
CA MET A 436 -15.95 -6.92 5.50
C MET A 436 -16.12 -5.40 5.54
N LEU A 437 -16.81 -4.81 4.54
CA LEU A 437 -17.14 -3.38 4.53
C LEU A 437 -18.03 -2.99 5.70
N VAL A 438 -18.87 -3.90 6.09
CA VAL A 438 -19.85 -3.75 7.15
C VAL A 438 -19.22 -3.81 8.55
N GLY A 439 -17.95 -4.18 8.64
CA GLY A 439 -17.24 -4.35 9.92
C GLY A 439 -17.64 -5.61 10.68
N MET A 440 -18.23 -6.59 9.98
CA MET A 440 -18.50 -7.92 10.54
C MET A 440 -17.26 -8.79 10.48
N GLU A 441 -17.12 -9.69 11.44
CA GLU A 441 -16.15 -10.78 11.33
C GLU A 441 -16.70 -11.80 10.35
N VAL A 442 -16.02 -11.91 9.21
CA VAL A 442 -16.39 -12.85 8.13
C VAL A 442 -15.27 -13.80 7.88
N ARG A 443 -15.60 -15.07 7.71
CA ARG A 443 -14.65 -16.11 7.30
C ARG A 443 -15.27 -16.90 6.17
N THR A 444 -14.58 -16.96 5.05
CA THR A 444 -14.87 -17.90 3.96
C THR A 444 -14.09 -19.17 4.23
N GLU A 445 -14.62 -20.30 3.76
CA GLU A 445 -13.92 -21.58 3.81
C GLU A 445 -13.46 -21.96 5.25
N LEU A 446 -14.27 -21.60 6.27
CA LEU A 446 -13.91 -21.82 7.68
C LEU A 446 -13.83 -23.32 7.97
N ARG A 447 -12.62 -23.80 8.26
CA ARG A 447 -12.37 -25.20 8.61
C ARG A 447 -12.91 -25.52 10.01
N THR A 448 -13.68 -26.60 10.08
CA THR A 448 -14.16 -27.20 11.33
C THR A 448 -13.63 -28.64 11.46
N SER A 449 -13.83 -29.30 12.58
CA SER A 449 -13.46 -30.71 12.76
C SER A 449 -14.21 -31.68 11.82
N SER A 450 -15.33 -31.26 11.25
CA SER A 450 -16.24 -32.08 10.45
C SER A 450 -16.35 -31.64 8.99
N GLY A 451 -15.65 -30.57 8.61
CA GLY A 451 -15.66 -30.05 7.24
C GLY A 451 -15.33 -28.58 7.15
N ARG A 452 -15.84 -27.92 6.13
CA ARG A 452 -15.56 -26.52 5.80
C ARG A 452 -16.89 -25.79 5.55
N ILE A 453 -17.08 -24.68 6.23
CA ILE A 453 -18.23 -23.79 6.07
C ILE A 453 -17.91 -22.80 4.94
N ASP A 454 -18.77 -22.69 3.94
CA ASP A 454 -18.53 -21.79 2.81
C ASP A 454 -18.47 -20.32 3.23
N LEU A 455 -19.41 -19.88 4.07
CA LEU A 455 -19.44 -18.52 4.59
C LEU A 455 -19.93 -18.49 6.02
N PHE A 456 -19.11 -17.93 6.91
CA PHE A 456 -19.43 -17.68 8.32
C PHE A 456 -19.42 -16.18 8.59
N VAL A 457 -20.49 -15.65 9.23
CA VAL A 457 -20.60 -14.25 9.62
C VAL A 457 -20.95 -14.13 11.09
N LYS A 458 -20.19 -13.28 11.81
CA LYS A 458 -20.42 -12.99 13.22
C LYS A 458 -20.85 -11.53 13.38
N THR A 459 -21.97 -11.33 14.04
CA THR A 459 -22.46 -10.03 14.49
C THR A 459 -22.45 -9.96 16.02
N ASP A 460 -22.89 -8.86 16.61
CA ASP A 460 -23.01 -8.73 18.06
C ASP A 460 -24.03 -9.71 18.65
N ARG A 461 -25.08 -10.07 17.90
CA ARG A 461 -26.21 -10.90 18.37
C ARG A 461 -26.36 -12.22 17.65
N TYR A 462 -25.78 -12.38 16.45
CA TYR A 462 -26.04 -13.51 15.56
C TYR A 462 -24.75 -14.12 15.05
N TYR A 463 -24.80 -15.45 14.86
CA TYR A 463 -23.90 -16.18 13.99
C TYR A 463 -24.68 -16.63 12.75
N TYR A 464 -24.15 -16.33 11.57
CA TYR A 464 -24.69 -16.84 10.31
C TYR A 464 -23.76 -17.93 9.76
N ILE A 465 -24.33 -19.09 9.47
CA ILE A 465 -23.66 -20.22 8.81
C ILE A 465 -24.35 -20.41 7.48
N ILE A 466 -23.67 -20.09 6.40
CA ILE A 466 -24.24 -20.10 5.04
C ILE A 466 -23.50 -21.14 4.21
N GLU A 467 -24.22 -22.05 3.62
CA GLU A 467 -23.72 -23.06 2.70
C GLU A 467 -24.34 -22.87 1.34
N LEU A 468 -23.52 -22.96 0.28
CA LEU A 468 -23.91 -22.70 -1.11
C LEU A 468 -23.92 -24.00 -1.92
N LYS A 469 -24.92 -24.19 -2.76
CA LYS A 469 -24.96 -25.25 -3.77
C LYS A 469 -25.11 -24.64 -5.14
N LEU A 470 -24.27 -25.07 -6.06
CA LEU A 470 -24.38 -24.71 -7.47
C LEU A 470 -25.28 -25.76 -8.16
N ASN A 471 -26.42 -25.32 -8.73
CA ASN A 471 -27.38 -26.16 -9.40
C ASN A 471 -27.90 -27.32 -8.52
N GLY A 472 -28.02 -27.08 -7.22
CA GLY A 472 -28.51 -28.06 -6.25
C GLY A 472 -29.88 -27.70 -5.68
N SER A 473 -30.03 -27.82 -4.36
CA SER A 473 -31.21 -27.31 -3.65
C SER A 473 -30.81 -26.63 -2.33
N PRO A 474 -31.60 -25.65 -1.87
CA PRO A 474 -31.41 -25.03 -0.58
C PRO A 474 -31.41 -26.05 0.56
N ARG A 475 -32.28 -27.05 0.46
CA ARG A 475 -32.41 -28.13 1.45
C ARG A 475 -31.13 -28.94 1.58
N GLN A 476 -30.49 -29.33 0.45
CA GLN A 476 -29.24 -30.06 0.46
C GLN A 476 -28.13 -29.26 1.15
N ALA A 477 -28.08 -27.94 0.95
CA ALA A 477 -27.13 -27.07 1.62
C ALA A 477 -27.39 -27.01 3.15
N LEU A 478 -28.64 -26.87 3.55
CA LEU A 478 -29.04 -26.83 4.95
C LEU A 478 -28.78 -28.16 5.66
N ASP A 479 -29.09 -29.29 5.01
CA ASP A 479 -28.81 -30.63 5.50
C ASP A 479 -27.30 -30.83 5.72
N GLN A 480 -26.45 -30.33 4.82
CA GLN A 480 -24.99 -30.37 5.00
C GLN A 480 -24.54 -29.63 6.27
N ILE A 481 -25.10 -28.42 6.54
CA ILE A 481 -24.80 -27.68 7.78
C ILE A 481 -25.14 -28.51 9.02
N ASN A 482 -26.29 -29.20 8.98
CA ASN A 482 -26.79 -30.01 10.08
C ASN A 482 -26.03 -31.32 10.26
N ASP A 483 -25.81 -32.09 9.19
CA ASP A 483 -25.08 -33.37 9.20
C ASP A 483 -23.63 -33.20 9.64
N LYS A 484 -22.96 -32.13 9.17
CA LYS A 484 -21.59 -31.77 9.54
C LYS A 484 -21.49 -31.04 10.89
N ARG A 485 -22.64 -30.75 11.52
CA ARG A 485 -22.73 -30.06 12.82
C ARG A 485 -21.90 -28.75 12.86
N TYR A 486 -21.97 -27.95 11.80
CA TYR A 486 -21.19 -26.72 11.68
C TYR A 486 -21.51 -25.68 12.77
N ALA A 487 -22.70 -25.74 13.39
CA ALA A 487 -23.10 -24.88 14.49
C ALA A 487 -22.45 -25.26 15.84
N LEU A 488 -21.95 -26.50 16.00
CA LEU A 488 -21.47 -27.02 17.28
C LEU A 488 -20.35 -26.19 17.93
N PRO A 489 -19.33 -25.69 17.19
CA PRO A 489 -18.27 -24.87 17.78
C PRO A 489 -18.77 -23.54 18.39
N PHE A 490 -19.97 -23.09 18.01
CA PHE A 490 -20.56 -21.81 18.42
C PHE A 490 -21.70 -21.97 19.43
N ALA A 491 -22.09 -23.20 19.76
CA ALA A 491 -23.25 -23.49 20.61
C ALA A 491 -23.10 -23.05 22.08
N THR A 492 -21.88 -22.73 22.54
CA THR A 492 -21.61 -22.25 23.90
C THR A 492 -21.65 -20.72 24.02
N ASP A 493 -21.81 -20.01 22.93
CA ASP A 493 -21.94 -18.56 22.90
C ASP A 493 -23.43 -18.16 23.03
N ASN A 494 -23.72 -16.99 23.60
CA ASN A 494 -25.07 -16.49 23.79
C ASN A 494 -25.73 -15.92 22.54
N ARG A 495 -25.07 -15.99 21.38
CA ARG A 495 -25.61 -15.51 20.10
C ARG A 495 -26.56 -16.54 19.49
N GLU A 496 -27.63 -16.05 18.90
CA GLU A 496 -28.51 -16.89 18.08
C GLU A 496 -27.79 -17.35 16.81
N ILE A 497 -27.91 -18.62 16.46
CA ILE A 497 -27.33 -19.19 15.24
C ILE A 497 -28.38 -19.23 14.13
N ILE A 498 -28.08 -18.59 13.00
CA ILE A 498 -28.92 -18.58 11.80
C ILE A 498 -28.19 -19.39 10.72
N LYS A 499 -28.77 -20.52 10.35
CA LYS A 499 -28.27 -21.41 9.29
C LYS A 499 -29.01 -21.10 8.00
N ILE A 500 -28.31 -20.97 6.89
CA ILE A 500 -28.89 -20.65 5.60
C ILE A 500 -28.31 -21.60 4.53
N GLY A 501 -29.16 -22.41 3.96
CA GLY A 501 -28.86 -23.18 2.77
C GLY A 501 -29.28 -22.42 1.53
N VAL A 502 -28.39 -22.27 0.54
CA VAL A 502 -28.61 -21.45 -0.66
C VAL A 502 -28.38 -22.27 -1.93
N ASN A 503 -29.28 -22.17 -2.90
CA ASN A 503 -29.05 -22.64 -4.25
C ASN A 503 -28.78 -21.50 -5.21
N PHE A 504 -27.62 -21.57 -5.88
CA PHE A 504 -27.24 -20.68 -6.97
C PHE A 504 -27.35 -21.45 -8.31
N SER A 505 -27.99 -20.85 -9.29
CA SER A 505 -28.12 -21.45 -10.62
C SER A 505 -27.07 -20.85 -11.57
N SER A 506 -26.31 -21.71 -12.23
CA SER A 506 -25.39 -21.31 -13.30
C SER A 506 -26.13 -20.90 -14.59
N GLU A 507 -27.36 -21.33 -14.78
CA GLU A 507 -28.20 -20.97 -15.93
C GLU A 507 -28.81 -19.58 -15.78
N SER A 508 -29.53 -19.33 -14.69
CA SER A 508 -30.11 -18.01 -14.38
C SER A 508 -29.10 -17.03 -13.79
N ARG A 509 -27.90 -17.51 -13.39
CA ARG A 509 -26.79 -16.73 -12.80
C ARG A 509 -27.21 -15.94 -11.56
N THR A 510 -28.14 -16.45 -10.80
CA THR A 510 -28.63 -15.83 -9.56
C THR A 510 -28.97 -16.86 -8.50
N ILE A 511 -29.29 -16.38 -7.31
CA ILE A 511 -29.86 -17.19 -6.23
C ILE A 511 -31.31 -17.52 -6.61
N GLU A 512 -31.60 -18.79 -6.80
CA GLU A 512 -32.95 -19.26 -7.13
C GLU A 512 -33.78 -19.57 -5.89
N GLY A 513 -33.12 -19.89 -4.77
CA GLY A 513 -33.82 -20.16 -3.52
C GLY A 513 -32.90 -20.30 -2.32
N TRP A 514 -33.49 -20.20 -1.15
CA TRP A 514 -32.81 -20.41 0.14
C TRP A 514 -33.77 -21.02 1.16
N GLU A 515 -33.21 -21.69 2.14
CA GLU A 515 -33.89 -22.14 3.36
C GLU A 515 -33.15 -21.64 4.59
N ILE A 516 -33.91 -21.18 5.60
CA ILE A 516 -33.37 -20.62 6.84
C ILE A 516 -33.85 -21.45 8.02
N GLU A 517 -32.90 -21.83 8.88
CA GLU A 517 -33.17 -22.47 10.16
C GLU A 517 -32.51 -21.64 11.29
N ARG A 518 -33.26 -21.39 12.36
CA ARG A 518 -32.76 -20.67 13.53
C ARG A 518 -32.58 -21.63 14.68
N GLN A 519 -31.46 -21.50 15.36
CA GLN A 519 -31.14 -22.25 16.56
C GLN A 519 -30.82 -21.24 17.67
N GLY A 520 -31.75 -21.11 18.62
CA GLY A 520 -31.64 -20.29 19.82
C GLY A 520 -31.00 -21.04 20.98
#